data_46814bdefea19de7301030eca3b596ad
#
_entry.id   46814bdefea19de7301030eca3b596ad
#
_cell.length_a   1.000
_cell.length_b   1.000
_cell.length_c   1.000
_cell.angle_alpha   90.00
_cell.angle_beta   90.00
_cell.angle_gamma   90.00
#
_symmetry.space_group_name_H-M   'P 1'
#
loop_
_entity.id
_entity.type
_entity.pdbx_description
1 polymer ?
#
loop_
_entity_poly.entity_id
_entity_poly.type
_entity_poly.pdbx_seq_one_letter_code
_entity_poly.pdbx_strand_id
1 'polypeptide(L)'
;MSTTTTITGQIRKIALEILAEKPEGIRYSDMKRKILEQNADFNPNTISGATWDLDITYPDKVYKPDRGVFRLVKFKEDVTTQPDQQSDTTKKTTKNKIIKEEDFYQPFADWLVNELEECTSAIGLGGNIFRDKWGTPDVVGVRESKRSDIIQFPAEIIVGEIKTDSNGLITAFGQACAYRIFSHKSYIVVPNDSQFEDITRLDTLCRQFGIGLILFDNKNSEDPKFEIRARAIKNEPDMFFVNKNLKLIEDKLFK
;
A
#
# COMPACT_ATOMS: atom_id res chain seq x y z
N MET A 1 -39.70 15.53 -0.62
CA MET A 1 -38.55 15.91 -1.46
C MET A 1 -37.49 14.82 -1.37
N SER A 2 -37.35 14.02 -2.43
CA SER A 2 -36.40 12.91 -2.46
C SER A 2 -34.99 13.49 -2.68
N THR A 3 -34.17 13.50 -1.63
CA THR A 3 -32.76 13.88 -1.76
C THR A 3 -32.02 12.76 -2.50
N THR A 4 -31.72 12.98 -3.76
CA THR A 4 -30.90 12.08 -4.55
C THR A 4 -29.50 12.02 -3.91
N THR A 5 -29.25 10.99 -3.12
CA THR A 5 -27.93 10.78 -2.48
C THR A 5 -26.91 10.49 -3.60
N THR A 6 -25.84 11.25 -3.66
CA THR A 6 -24.74 11.01 -4.64
C THR A 6 -24.12 9.62 -4.42
N ILE A 7 -23.52 9.03 -5.46
CA ILE A 7 -22.82 7.74 -5.36
C ILE A 7 -21.78 7.77 -4.23
N THR A 8 -21.00 8.83 -4.13
CA THR A 8 -20.04 9.06 -3.04
C THR A 8 -20.72 9.04 -1.66
N GLY A 9 -21.90 9.67 -1.54
CA GLY A 9 -22.67 9.67 -0.31
C GLY A 9 -23.21 8.27 0.07
N GLN A 10 -23.61 7.47 -0.91
CA GLN A 10 -24.02 6.09 -0.71
C GLN A 10 -22.85 5.24 -0.22
N ILE A 11 -21.69 5.35 -0.86
CA ILE A 11 -20.47 4.62 -0.49
C ILE A 11 -20.05 4.98 0.95
N ARG A 12 -20.04 6.26 1.30
CA ARG A 12 -19.69 6.73 2.66
C ARG A 12 -20.68 6.22 3.71
N LYS A 13 -21.96 6.14 3.38
CA LYS A 13 -22.98 5.57 4.27
C LYS A 13 -22.69 4.09 4.54
N ILE A 14 -22.45 3.30 3.49
CA ILE A 14 -22.11 1.88 3.60
C ILE A 14 -20.82 1.70 4.43
N ALA A 15 -19.79 2.52 4.19
CA ALA A 15 -18.55 2.48 4.96
C ALA A 15 -18.79 2.70 6.46
N LEU A 16 -19.64 3.66 6.83
CA LEU A 16 -20.00 3.90 8.24
C LEU A 16 -20.82 2.75 8.85
N GLU A 17 -21.68 2.10 8.07
CA GLU A 17 -22.42 0.92 8.49
C GLU A 17 -21.47 -0.27 8.77
N ILE A 18 -20.52 -0.52 7.86
CA ILE A 18 -19.47 -1.53 8.04
C ILE A 18 -18.64 -1.25 9.30
N LEU A 19 -18.25 0.01 9.51
CA LEU A 19 -17.51 0.42 10.71
C LEU A 19 -18.32 0.23 12.00
N ALA A 20 -19.65 0.34 11.92
CA ALA A 20 -20.52 0.14 13.08
C ALA A 20 -20.59 -1.34 13.53
N GLU A 21 -20.33 -2.27 12.63
CA GLU A 21 -20.28 -3.71 12.88
C GLU A 21 -18.88 -4.19 13.33
N LYS A 22 -17.87 -3.29 13.33
CA LYS A 22 -16.47 -3.61 13.61
C LYS A 22 -15.91 -2.76 14.76
N PRO A 23 -16.19 -3.13 16.02
CA PRO A 23 -15.69 -2.39 17.19
C PRO A 23 -14.15 -2.30 17.26
N GLU A 24 -13.44 -3.30 16.74
CA GLU A 24 -11.99 -3.35 16.65
C GLU A 24 -11.42 -2.42 15.57
N GLY A 25 -12.26 -1.96 14.65
CA GLY A 25 -11.87 -1.25 13.45
C GLY A 25 -11.75 -2.16 12.24
N ILE A 26 -11.47 -1.59 11.09
CA ILE A 26 -11.30 -2.32 9.83
C ILE A 26 -10.18 -1.69 8.98
N ARG A 27 -9.40 -2.54 8.32
CA ARG A 27 -8.40 -2.07 7.35
C ARG A 27 -9.07 -1.48 6.11
N TYR A 28 -8.41 -0.52 5.50
CA TYR A 28 -8.90 0.17 4.30
C TYR A 28 -9.28 -0.80 3.17
N SER A 29 -8.40 -1.77 2.85
CA SER A 29 -8.65 -2.80 1.83
C SER A 29 -9.87 -3.67 2.15
N ASP A 30 -10.00 -4.09 3.41
CA ASP A 30 -11.13 -4.91 3.84
C ASP A 30 -12.45 -4.13 3.77
N MET A 31 -12.43 -2.85 4.11
CA MET A 31 -13.59 -1.97 3.98
C MET A 31 -13.98 -1.82 2.50
N LYS A 32 -13.01 -1.58 1.61
CA LYS A 32 -13.22 -1.48 0.16
C LYS A 32 -13.83 -2.76 -0.41
N ARG A 33 -13.29 -3.94 -0.03
CA ARG A 33 -13.82 -5.25 -0.43
C ARG A 33 -15.26 -5.44 0.01
N LYS A 34 -15.58 -5.15 1.29
CA LYS A 34 -16.94 -5.28 1.82
C LYS A 34 -17.94 -4.35 1.15
N ILE A 35 -17.53 -3.16 0.75
CA ILE A 35 -18.37 -2.23 -0.03
C ILE A 35 -18.70 -2.84 -1.40
N LEU A 36 -17.70 -3.43 -2.10
CA LEU A 36 -17.90 -4.11 -3.38
C LEU A 36 -18.78 -5.37 -3.25
N GLU A 37 -18.65 -6.12 -2.15
CA GLU A 37 -19.53 -7.28 -1.87
C GLU A 37 -21.00 -6.87 -1.70
N GLN A 38 -21.26 -5.69 -1.10
CA GLN A 38 -22.63 -5.18 -0.93
C GLN A 38 -23.18 -4.56 -2.22
N ASN A 39 -22.33 -3.99 -3.06
CA ASN A 39 -22.74 -3.43 -4.35
C ASN A 39 -21.60 -3.50 -5.38
N ALA A 40 -21.66 -4.54 -6.23
CA ALA A 40 -20.66 -4.80 -7.26
C ALA A 40 -20.64 -3.76 -8.41
N ASP A 41 -21.66 -2.91 -8.52
CA ASP A 41 -21.75 -1.89 -9.56
C ASP A 41 -20.91 -0.64 -9.25
N PHE A 42 -20.40 -0.51 -8.02
CA PHE A 42 -19.54 0.61 -7.66
C PHE A 42 -18.16 0.47 -8.30
N ASN A 43 -17.72 1.55 -8.95
CA ASN A 43 -16.35 1.60 -9.46
C ASN A 43 -15.33 1.62 -8.30
N PRO A 44 -14.31 0.74 -8.28
CA PRO A 44 -13.30 0.67 -7.23
C PRO A 44 -12.56 2.00 -6.96
N ASN A 45 -12.33 2.81 -8.00
CA ASN A 45 -11.70 4.12 -7.85
C ASN A 45 -12.63 5.13 -7.16
N THR A 46 -13.95 5.04 -7.43
CA THR A 46 -14.95 5.87 -6.75
C THR A 46 -15.05 5.48 -5.27
N ILE A 47 -14.97 4.18 -4.94
CA ILE A 47 -14.91 3.71 -3.55
C ILE A 47 -13.66 4.27 -2.87
N SER A 48 -12.51 4.15 -3.51
CA SER A 48 -11.24 4.67 -2.97
C SER A 48 -11.33 6.17 -2.69
N GLY A 49 -11.80 6.96 -3.65
CA GLY A 49 -11.97 8.41 -3.49
C GLY A 49 -13.02 8.82 -2.45
N ALA A 50 -14.01 7.95 -2.16
CA ALA A 50 -15.04 8.23 -1.17
C ALA A 50 -14.64 7.86 0.27
N THR A 51 -13.65 6.97 0.46
CA THR A 51 -13.36 6.34 1.75
C THR A 51 -12.00 6.64 2.34
N TRP A 52 -11.02 7.12 1.55
CA TRP A 52 -9.66 7.37 2.03
C TRP A 52 -9.57 8.46 3.12
N ASP A 53 -10.52 9.40 3.12
CA ASP A 53 -10.56 10.59 3.98
C ASP A 53 -11.73 10.57 4.99
N LEU A 54 -12.23 9.39 5.34
CA LEU A 54 -13.39 9.28 6.25
C LEU A 54 -13.13 9.91 7.62
N ASP A 55 -11.92 9.81 8.14
CA ASP A 55 -11.48 10.42 9.40
C ASP A 55 -11.39 11.96 9.31
N ILE A 56 -11.10 12.48 8.13
CA ILE A 56 -11.08 13.93 7.84
C ILE A 56 -12.49 14.44 7.58
N THR A 57 -13.29 13.69 6.81
CA THR A 57 -14.66 14.09 6.44
C THR A 57 -15.64 13.98 7.61
N TYR A 58 -15.43 13.00 8.49
CA TYR A 58 -16.28 12.74 9.67
C TYR A 58 -15.44 12.63 10.96
N PRO A 59 -14.72 13.67 11.38
CA PRO A 59 -13.80 13.61 12.52
C PRO A 59 -14.51 13.26 13.84
N ASP A 60 -15.78 13.62 13.98
CA ASP A 60 -16.59 13.29 15.17
C ASP A 60 -17.07 11.83 15.21
N LYS A 61 -16.96 11.10 14.09
CA LYS A 61 -17.49 9.73 13.96
C LYS A 61 -16.39 8.69 13.71
N VAL A 62 -15.35 9.04 12.98
CA VAL A 62 -14.31 8.12 12.52
C VAL A 62 -12.93 8.64 12.92
N TYR A 63 -12.07 7.76 13.34
CA TYR A 63 -10.66 8.05 13.59
C TYR A 63 -9.80 6.88 13.12
N LYS A 64 -8.50 7.13 12.96
CA LYS A 64 -7.50 6.10 12.63
C LYS A 64 -6.72 5.75 13.90
N PRO A 65 -6.97 4.57 14.51
CA PRO A 65 -6.17 4.09 15.65
C PRO A 65 -4.75 3.70 15.24
N ASP A 66 -4.57 3.23 14.00
CA ASP A 66 -3.30 2.85 13.40
C ASP A 66 -3.33 3.15 11.89
N ARG A 67 -2.18 3.05 11.22
CA ARG A 67 -2.05 3.27 9.77
C ARG A 67 -2.98 2.34 9.00
N GLY A 68 -3.75 2.92 8.08
CA GLY A 68 -4.70 2.19 7.24
C GLY A 68 -5.88 1.54 7.96
N VAL A 69 -6.06 1.76 9.25
CA VAL A 69 -7.18 1.23 10.04
C VAL A 69 -8.16 2.34 10.39
N PHE A 70 -9.42 2.16 10.02
CA PHE A 70 -10.52 3.05 10.39
C PHE A 70 -11.35 2.45 11.52
N ARG A 71 -11.77 3.28 12.48
CA ARG A 71 -12.60 2.89 13.63
C ARG A 71 -13.57 4.00 13.99
N LEU A 72 -14.76 3.63 14.49
CA LEU A 72 -15.69 4.64 14.99
C LEU A 72 -15.25 5.18 16.36
N VAL A 73 -15.40 6.48 16.53
CA VAL A 73 -15.07 7.18 17.79
C VAL A 73 -15.86 6.60 18.97
N LYS A 74 -17.11 6.15 18.77
CA LYS A 74 -17.93 5.51 19.80
C LYS A 74 -17.31 4.27 20.46
N PHE A 75 -16.34 3.64 19.80
CA PHE A 75 -15.62 2.47 20.31
C PHE A 75 -14.23 2.81 20.89
N LYS A 76 -13.91 4.10 21.07
CA LYS A 76 -12.58 4.54 21.51
C LYS A 76 -12.24 4.12 22.95
N GLU A 77 -13.27 3.87 23.78
CA GLU A 77 -13.10 3.50 25.19
C GLU A 77 -12.97 1.99 25.44
N ASP A 78 -13.20 1.14 24.41
CA ASP A 78 -13.15 -0.32 24.54
C ASP A 78 -11.76 -0.89 24.15
N VAL A 79 -10.68 -0.39 24.77
CA VAL A 79 -9.35 -1.02 24.57
C VAL A 79 -9.08 -2.01 25.68
N THR A 80 -9.54 -3.24 25.50
CA THR A 80 -8.93 -4.41 26.12
C THR A 80 -8.43 -5.33 25.01
N THR A 81 -7.14 -5.53 25.04
CA THR A 81 -6.27 -6.38 24.23
C THR A 81 -6.89 -7.73 23.88
N GLN A 82 -6.88 -8.12 22.60
CA GLN A 82 -6.51 -9.49 22.22
C GLN A 82 -6.12 -9.59 20.73
N PRO A 83 -5.14 -10.50 20.40
CA PRO A 83 -4.57 -10.64 19.08
C PRO A 83 -5.30 -11.65 18.21
N ASP A 84 -5.16 -11.44 16.91
CA ASP A 84 -5.26 -12.37 15.78
C ASP A 84 -6.16 -13.60 15.93
N GLN A 85 -7.23 -13.65 15.13
CA GLN A 85 -7.66 -14.91 14.57
C GLN A 85 -8.14 -14.75 13.12
N GLN A 86 -7.56 -15.62 12.31
CA GLN A 86 -7.86 -15.99 10.94
C GLN A 86 -9.36 -16.21 10.71
N SER A 87 -9.85 -15.81 9.56
CA SER A 87 -11.05 -16.45 9.01
C SER A 87 -10.96 -16.64 7.50
N ASP A 88 -11.10 -17.87 7.20
CA ASP A 88 -11.23 -18.69 6.02
C ASP A 88 -11.88 -18.08 4.77
N THR A 89 -11.21 -18.45 3.70
CA THR A 89 -11.66 -18.85 2.34
C THR A 89 -13.14 -18.81 2.02
N THR A 90 -13.46 -18.08 0.96
CA THR A 90 -14.43 -18.54 -0.04
C THR A 90 -13.88 -18.33 -1.44
N LYS A 91 -13.56 -19.46 -2.08
CA LYS A 91 -13.18 -19.56 -3.49
C LYS A 91 -14.34 -19.12 -4.36
N LYS A 92 -14.15 -18.08 -5.18
CA LYS A 92 -14.88 -17.91 -6.44
C LYS A 92 -13.91 -18.08 -7.59
N THR A 93 -14.15 -19.11 -8.34
CA THR A 93 -13.50 -19.49 -9.60
C THR A 93 -13.73 -18.39 -10.62
N THR A 94 -12.69 -17.66 -10.99
CA THR A 94 -12.69 -16.78 -12.15
C THR A 94 -11.60 -17.21 -13.12
N LYS A 95 -11.93 -17.17 -14.40
CA LYS A 95 -11.13 -17.60 -15.56
C LYS A 95 -9.64 -17.28 -15.40
N ASN A 96 -8.77 -18.24 -15.70
CA ASN A 96 -7.31 -18.14 -15.71
C ASN A 96 -6.84 -16.98 -16.60
N LYS A 97 -6.75 -15.78 -16.05
CA LYS A 97 -5.93 -14.68 -16.56
C LYS A 97 -4.51 -14.97 -16.05
N ILE A 98 -3.53 -15.04 -16.94
CA ILE A 98 -2.13 -15.10 -16.53
C ILE A 98 -1.83 -13.78 -15.82
N ILE A 99 -1.63 -13.85 -14.52
CA ILE A 99 -1.30 -12.68 -13.68
C ILE A 99 0.17 -12.36 -13.91
N LYS A 100 0.46 -11.13 -14.31
CA LYS A 100 1.82 -10.62 -14.52
C LYS A 100 2.28 -9.78 -13.34
N GLU A 101 3.56 -9.58 -13.21
CA GLU A 101 4.18 -8.71 -12.21
C GLU A 101 3.61 -7.28 -12.26
N GLU A 102 3.41 -6.75 -13.46
CA GLU A 102 2.83 -5.43 -13.71
C GLU A 102 1.40 -5.25 -13.14
N ASP A 103 0.64 -6.34 -13.00
CA ASP A 103 -0.72 -6.30 -12.44
C ASP A 103 -0.70 -5.92 -10.94
N PHE A 104 0.46 -5.99 -10.26
CA PHE A 104 0.64 -5.66 -8.85
C PHE A 104 1.21 -4.26 -8.59
N TYR A 105 1.70 -3.56 -9.60
CA TYR A 105 2.35 -2.25 -9.42
C TYR A 105 1.38 -1.22 -8.86
N GLN A 106 0.21 -1.05 -9.46
CA GLN A 106 -0.78 -0.09 -8.97
C GLN A 106 -1.39 -0.50 -7.63
N PRO A 107 -1.80 -1.77 -7.39
CA PRO A 107 -2.22 -2.22 -6.07
C PRO A 107 -1.20 -1.96 -4.97
N PHE A 108 0.10 -2.14 -5.26
CA PHE A 108 1.15 -1.87 -4.29
C PHE A 108 1.35 -0.36 -4.05
N ALA A 109 1.29 0.46 -5.10
CA ALA A 109 1.33 1.92 -4.97
C ALA A 109 0.15 2.43 -4.12
N ASP A 110 -1.05 1.94 -4.35
CA ASP A 110 -2.25 2.27 -3.58
C ASP A 110 -2.12 1.85 -2.11
N TRP A 111 -1.55 0.67 -1.85
CA TRP A 111 -1.31 0.17 -0.51
C TRP A 111 -0.29 1.01 0.26
N LEU A 112 0.80 1.45 -0.40
CA LEU A 112 1.80 2.36 0.20
C LEU A 112 1.19 3.69 0.64
N VAL A 113 0.19 4.19 -0.09
CA VAL A 113 -0.48 5.47 0.20
C VAL A 113 -1.58 5.29 1.23
N ASN A 114 -2.45 4.28 1.06
CA ASN A 114 -3.73 4.21 1.77
C ASN A 114 -3.71 3.32 3.02
N GLU A 115 -2.79 2.35 3.08
CA GLU A 115 -2.71 1.42 4.22
C GLU A 115 -1.42 1.56 5.00
N LEU A 116 -0.27 1.48 4.33
CA LEU A 116 1.01 1.66 5.01
C LEU A 116 1.23 3.13 5.40
N GLU A 117 0.59 4.05 4.67
CA GLU A 117 0.75 5.51 4.84
C GLU A 117 2.22 5.94 4.83
N GLU A 118 3.00 5.26 4.01
CA GLU A 118 4.43 5.54 3.82
C GLU A 118 4.64 6.62 2.75
N CYS A 119 3.64 6.83 1.88
CA CYS A 119 3.66 7.79 0.78
C CYS A 119 2.44 8.70 0.82
N THR A 120 2.58 9.94 0.32
CA THR A 120 1.46 10.83 0.01
C THR A 120 0.96 10.62 -1.42
N SER A 121 1.87 10.20 -2.31
CA SER A 121 1.59 9.81 -3.70
C SER A 121 2.52 8.66 -4.09
N ALA A 122 2.04 7.72 -4.92
CA ALA A 122 2.84 6.65 -5.47
C ALA A 122 2.32 6.23 -6.85
N ILE A 123 3.21 5.78 -7.71
CA ILE A 123 2.92 5.34 -9.08
C ILE A 123 3.63 4.04 -9.41
N GLY A 124 2.96 3.17 -10.16
CA GLY A 124 3.59 2.07 -10.84
C GLY A 124 4.42 2.56 -12.03
N LEU A 125 5.64 2.09 -12.18
CA LEU A 125 6.54 2.42 -13.27
C LEU A 125 6.87 1.20 -14.13
N GLY A 126 7.74 0.35 -13.62
CA GLY A 126 8.30 -0.78 -14.35
C GLY A 126 9.12 -0.41 -15.59
N GLY A 127 9.54 -1.42 -16.32
CA GLY A 127 10.27 -1.24 -17.58
C GLY A 127 11.62 -0.53 -17.42
N ASN A 128 11.98 0.30 -18.40
CA ASN A 128 13.27 1.01 -18.40
C ASN A 128 13.06 2.54 -18.49
N ILE A 129 12.20 3.08 -17.65
CA ILE A 129 11.86 4.51 -17.65
C ILE A 129 13.08 5.37 -17.28
N PHE A 130 13.88 4.94 -16.30
CA PHE A 130 15.08 5.66 -15.89
C PHE A 130 16.25 5.55 -16.88
N ARG A 131 16.11 4.72 -17.92
CA ARG A 131 17.13 4.51 -18.97
C ARG A 131 18.50 4.23 -18.39
N ASP A 132 18.54 3.52 -17.26
CA ASP A 132 19.75 3.22 -16.52
C ASP A 132 19.94 1.69 -16.43
N LYS A 133 21.19 1.25 -16.56
CA LYS A 133 21.57 -0.18 -16.43
C LYS A 133 21.35 -0.74 -15.01
N TRP A 134 21.16 0.14 -14.01
CA TRP A 134 20.86 -0.24 -12.63
C TRP A 134 19.39 -0.53 -12.40
N GLY A 135 18.56 -0.37 -13.44
CA GLY A 135 17.14 -0.68 -13.41
C GLY A 135 16.24 0.52 -13.08
N THR A 136 14.96 0.28 -13.21
CA THR A 136 13.87 1.16 -12.79
C THR A 136 13.06 0.41 -11.75
N PRO A 137 12.75 0.98 -10.59
CA PRO A 137 11.86 0.36 -9.62
C PRO A 137 10.47 0.11 -10.22
N ASP A 138 9.80 -0.93 -9.78
CA ASP A 138 8.43 -1.21 -10.19
C ASP A 138 7.44 -0.15 -9.70
N VAL A 139 7.67 0.35 -8.49
CA VAL A 139 6.86 1.41 -7.88
C VAL A 139 7.77 2.48 -7.29
N VAL A 140 7.39 3.75 -7.51
CA VAL A 140 8.01 4.92 -6.88
C VAL A 140 6.93 5.74 -6.19
N GLY A 141 7.18 6.11 -4.94
CA GLY A 141 6.34 6.97 -4.15
C GLY A 141 7.10 8.15 -3.57
N VAL A 142 6.37 9.18 -3.21
CA VAL A 142 6.84 10.35 -2.46
C VAL A 142 6.02 10.53 -1.21
N ARG A 143 6.68 10.87 -0.13
CA ARG A 143 6.06 11.33 1.11
C ARG A 143 6.40 12.80 1.31
N GLU A 144 5.39 13.65 1.28
CA GLU A 144 5.51 15.07 1.52
C GLU A 144 4.75 15.45 2.78
N SER A 145 5.24 16.43 3.52
CA SER A 145 4.50 17.00 4.63
C SER A 145 3.30 17.80 4.12
N LYS A 146 2.15 17.63 4.76
CA LYS A 146 0.94 18.42 4.50
C LYS A 146 1.00 19.74 5.26
N ARG A 147 0.30 20.78 4.80
CA ARG A 147 0.18 22.07 5.52
C ARG A 147 -0.44 21.91 6.92
N SER A 148 -1.22 20.85 7.12
CA SER A 148 -1.85 20.50 8.40
C SER A 148 -0.91 19.80 9.37
N ASP A 149 0.27 19.36 8.94
CA ASP A 149 1.19 18.64 9.80
C ASP A 149 1.83 19.62 10.80
N ILE A 150 1.88 19.22 12.06
CA ILE A 150 2.49 20.00 13.14
C ILE A 150 3.99 20.21 12.88
N ILE A 151 4.65 19.17 12.37
CA ILE A 151 6.08 19.21 12.04
C ILE A 151 6.23 19.00 10.52
N GLN A 152 6.79 19.99 9.86
CA GLN A 152 7.14 19.90 8.45
C GLN A 152 8.45 19.11 8.30
N PHE A 153 8.51 18.24 7.29
CA PHE A 153 9.68 17.43 6.97
C PHE A 153 9.97 17.48 5.46
N PRO A 154 11.22 17.27 5.04
CA PRO A 154 11.58 17.19 3.62
C PRO A 154 10.88 16.03 2.94
N ALA A 155 10.63 16.17 1.62
CA ALA A 155 10.09 15.09 0.82
C ALA A 155 11.00 13.84 0.89
N GLU A 156 10.41 12.67 1.07
CA GLU A 156 11.09 11.38 1.08
C GLU A 156 10.67 10.57 -0.14
N ILE A 157 11.62 9.91 -0.79
CA ILE A 157 11.37 9.02 -1.92
C ILE A 157 11.38 7.59 -1.44
N ILE A 158 10.33 6.86 -1.78
CA ILE A 158 10.12 5.46 -1.44
C ILE A 158 10.05 4.65 -2.72
N VAL A 159 10.73 3.52 -2.79
CA VAL A 159 10.70 2.65 -3.97
C VAL A 159 10.40 1.21 -3.57
N GLY A 160 9.83 0.46 -4.51
CA GLY A 160 9.54 -0.96 -4.37
C GLY A 160 9.91 -1.77 -5.59
N GLU A 161 10.51 -2.95 -5.36
CA GLU A 161 10.78 -3.98 -6.35
C GLU A 161 9.89 -5.17 -6.05
N ILE A 162 9.10 -5.61 -7.02
CA ILE A 162 8.11 -6.68 -6.87
C ILE A 162 8.62 -7.92 -7.60
N LYS A 163 8.44 -9.09 -6.99
CA LYS A 163 8.65 -10.39 -7.66
C LYS A 163 7.42 -11.26 -7.46
N THR A 164 6.95 -11.84 -8.53
CA THR A 164 5.77 -12.73 -8.52
C THR A 164 6.13 -14.20 -8.39
N ASP A 165 7.42 -14.52 -8.41
CA ASP A 165 7.93 -15.87 -8.18
C ASP A 165 9.16 -15.82 -7.25
N SER A 166 9.57 -16.98 -6.76
CA SER A 166 10.75 -17.12 -5.89
C SER A 166 12.08 -17.17 -6.66
N ASN A 167 12.04 -17.09 -8.00
CA ASN A 167 13.25 -17.04 -8.80
C ASN A 167 13.83 -15.63 -8.77
N GLY A 168 15.12 -15.51 -8.58
CA GLY A 168 15.80 -14.21 -8.63
C GLY A 168 15.63 -13.31 -7.41
N LEU A 169 15.20 -13.82 -6.25
CA LEU A 169 15.06 -13.04 -5.02
C LEU A 169 16.35 -12.30 -4.62
N ILE A 170 17.50 -12.93 -4.82
CA ILE A 170 18.79 -12.27 -4.53
C ILE A 170 19.07 -11.13 -5.53
N THR A 171 18.65 -11.26 -6.79
CA THR A 171 18.76 -10.19 -7.78
C THR A 171 17.87 -9.01 -7.42
N ALA A 172 16.61 -9.28 -7.06
CA ALA A 172 15.66 -8.27 -6.60
C ALA A 172 16.16 -7.57 -5.33
N PHE A 173 16.75 -8.31 -4.40
CA PHE A 173 17.39 -7.73 -3.23
C PHE A 173 18.56 -6.81 -3.61
N GLY A 174 19.40 -7.23 -4.57
CA GLY A 174 20.47 -6.39 -5.12
C GLY A 174 19.95 -5.11 -5.77
N GLN A 175 18.86 -5.18 -6.53
CA GLN A 175 18.17 -4.03 -7.11
C GLN A 175 17.64 -3.10 -6.02
N ALA A 176 16.93 -3.62 -5.02
CA ALA A 176 16.42 -2.84 -3.89
C ALA A 176 17.56 -2.13 -3.13
N CYS A 177 18.73 -2.77 -2.96
CA CYS A 177 19.92 -2.15 -2.39
C CYS A 177 20.45 -1.02 -3.29
N ALA A 178 20.52 -1.24 -4.60
CA ALA A 178 21.01 -0.25 -5.55
C ALA A 178 20.12 1.00 -5.61
N TYR A 179 18.82 0.83 -5.47
CA TYR A 179 17.87 1.96 -5.47
C TYR A 179 18.05 2.91 -4.30
N ARG A 180 18.71 2.50 -3.23
CA ARG A 180 19.03 3.40 -2.10
C ARG A 180 19.94 4.58 -2.49
N ILE A 181 20.59 4.52 -3.65
CA ILE A 181 21.37 5.66 -4.13
C ILE A 181 20.47 6.88 -4.41
N PHE A 182 19.20 6.67 -4.75
CA PHE A 182 18.24 7.73 -5.08
C PHE A 182 16.92 7.66 -4.32
N SER A 183 16.83 6.80 -3.31
CA SER A 183 15.63 6.69 -2.48
C SER A 183 15.96 6.73 -0.99
N HIS A 184 15.05 7.29 -0.21
CA HIS A 184 15.14 7.31 1.25
C HIS A 184 14.78 5.94 1.85
N LYS A 185 13.84 5.22 1.22
CA LYS A 185 13.42 3.88 1.64
C LYS A 185 13.23 2.99 0.42
N SER A 186 13.67 1.75 0.54
CA SER A 186 13.56 0.74 -0.51
C SER A 186 12.95 -0.52 0.04
N TYR A 187 11.98 -1.06 -0.68
CA TYR A 187 11.25 -2.28 -0.34
C TYR A 187 11.44 -3.35 -1.40
N ILE A 188 11.50 -4.60 -0.96
CA ILE A 188 11.32 -5.77 -1.80
C ILE A 188 9.99 -6.43 -1.44
N VAL A 189 9.22 -6.80 -2.46
CA VAL A 189 7.86 -7.35 -2.33
C VAL A 189 7.85 -8.73 -2.97
N VAL A 190 7.61 -9.77 -2.19
CA VAL A 190 7.77 -11.17 -2.62
C VAL A 190 6.55 -12.01 -2.24
N PRO A 191 6.26 -13.11 -2.97
CA PRO A 191 5.14 -13.98 -2.67
C PRO A 191 5.20 -14.57 -1.26
N ASN A 192 4.07 -14.60 -0.59
CA ASN A 192 3.93 -15.20 0.74
C ASN A 192 4.06 -16.74 0.72
N ASP A 193 3.89 -17.37 -0.43
CA ASP A 193 4.07 -18.81 -0.65
C ASP A 193 5.50 -19.19 -1.08
N SER A 194 6.44 -18.25 -1.05
CA SER A 194 7.87 -18.55 -1.23
C SER A 194 8.37 -19.49 -0.13
N GLN A 195 9.44 -20.26 -0.42
CA GLN A 195 9.98 -21.20 0.56
C GLN A 195 10.39 -20.50 1.85
N PHE A 196 10.05 -21.09 2.99
CA PHE A 196 10.33 -20.51 4.33
C PHE A 196 11.81 -20.16 4.52
N GLU A 197 12.70 -20.99 3.99
CA GLU A 197 14.15 -20.77 4.10
C GLU A 197 14.59 -19.52 3.32
N ASP A 198 14.03 -19.29 2.12
CA ASP A 198 14.34 -18.13 1.30
C ASP A 198 13.80 -16.85 1.94
N ILE A 199 12.57 -16.88 2.47
CA ILE A 199 12.01 -15.74 3.21
C ILE A 199 12.85 -15.42 4.44
N THR A 200 13.30 -16.44 5.19
CA THR A 200 14.12 -16.24 6.40
C THR A 200 15.47 -15.62 6.06
N ARG A 201 16.12 -16.09 5.01
CA ARG A 201 17.39 -15.51 4.53
C ARG A 201 17.18 -14.06 4.06
N LEU A 202 16.12 -13.82 3.30
CA LEU A 202 15.80 -12.50 2.79
C LEU A 202 15.46 -11.52 3.92
N ASP A 203 14.67 -11.95 4.93
CA ASP A 203 14.35 -11.13 6.11
C ASP A 203 15.62 -10.73 6.87
N THR A 204 16.57 -11.69 7.04
CA THR A 204 17.85 -11.41 7.67
C THR A 204 18.66 -10.38 6.90
N LEU A 205 18.78 -10.54 5.57
CA LEU A 205 19.48 -9.58 4.71
C LEU A 205 18.79 -8.21 4.71
N CYS A 206 17.47 -8.17 4.59
CA CYS A 206 16.69 -6.95 4.61
C CYS A 206 16.94 -6.15 5.89
N ARG A 207 16.92 -6.79 7.05
CA ARG A 207 17.21 -6.14 8.35
C ARG A 207 18.65 -5.65 8.44
N GLN A 208 19.60 -6.44 7.95
CA GLN A 208 21.02 -6.08 7.97
C GLN A 208 21.34 -4.88 7.09
N PHE A 209 20.70 -4.77 5.92
CA PHE A 209 20.95 -3.72 4.95
C PHE A 209 19.91 -2.58 4.98
N GLY A 210 18.93 -2.63 5.89
CA GLY A 210 17.91 -1.60 6.03
C GLY A 210 16.89 -1.55 4.88
N ILE A 211 16.72 -2.67 4.15
CA ILE A 211 15.69 -2.84 3.12
C ILE A 211 14.40 -3.29 3.80
N GLY A 212 13.26 -2.81 3.33
CA GLY A 212 11.97 -3.30 3.79
C GLY A 212 11.59 -4.60 3.06
N LEU A 213 10.93 -5.51 3.76
CA LEU A 213 10.40 -6.76 3.20
C LEU A 213 8.89 -6.78 3.36
N ILE A 214 8.20 -7.02 2.26
CA ILE A 214 6.74 -7.13 2.19
C ILE A 214 6.40 -8.46 1.54
N LEU A 215 5.45 -9.18 2.13
CA LEU A 215 4.90 -10.41 1.58
C LEU A 215 3.54 -10.11 0.96
N PHE A 216 3.15 -10.87 -0.09
CA PHE A 216 1.86 -10.67 -0.73
C PHE A 216 1.32 -11.95 -1.38
N ASP A 217 0.00 -11.99 -1.65
CA ASP A 217 -0.64 -13.04 -2.42
C ASP A 217 -0.51 -12.76 -3.93
N ASN A 218 0.38 -13.48 -4.60
CA ASN A 218 0.64 -13.36 -6.03
C ASN A 218 -0.44 -14.00 -6.92
N LYS A 219 -1.49 -14.60 -6.33
CA LYS A 219 -2.57 -15.28 -7.06
C LYS A 219 -3.79 -14.38 -7.29
N ASN A 220 -3.83 -13.22 -6.63
CA ASN A 220 -4.94 -12.30 -6.70
C ASN A 220 -4.44 -10.84 -6.78
N SER A 221 -4.36 -10.29 -7.98
CA SER A 221 -3.93 -8.90 -8.19
C SER A 221 -4.97 -7.85 -7.76
N GLU A 222 -6.24 -8.25 -7.56
CA GLU A 222 -7.28 -7.33 -7.08
C GLU A 222 -7.27 -7.19 -5.55
N ASP A 223 -6.75 -8.22 -4.83
CA ASP A 223 -6.60 -8.23 -3.37
C ASP A 223 -5.29 -8.95 -2.98
N PRO A 224 -4.12 -8.34 -3.19
CA PRO A 224 -2.82 -8.98 -2.97
C PRO A 224 -2.47 -9.23 -1.52
N LYS A 225 -3.22 -8.68 -0.56
CA LYS A 225 -3.01 -8.86 0.90
C LYS A 225 -1.56 -8.58 1.32
N PHE A 226 -1.07 -7.40 0.99
CA PHE A 226 0.28 -7.01 1.37
C PHE A 226 0.47 -7.01 2.89
N GLU A 227 1.54 -7.66 3.33
CA GLU A 227 1.90 -7.76 4.74
C GLU A 227 3.35 -7.32 4.94
N ILE A 228 3.57 -6.37 5.85
CA ILE A 228 4.91 -5.91 6.14
C ILE A 228 5.64 -6.89 7.07
N ARG A 229 6.75 -7.45 6.62
CA ARG A 229 7.60 -8.33 7.40
C ARG A 229 8.74 -7.58 8.09
N ALA A 230 9.35 -6.64 7.37
CA ALA A 230 10.36 -5.74 7.89
C ALA A 230 10.18 -4.35 7.31
N ARG A 231 10.24 -3.30 8.15
CA ARG A 231 10.19 -1.91 7.68
C ARG A 231 11.55 -1.49 7.13
N ALA A 232 11.53 -0.72 6.03
CA ALA A 232 12.73 -0.11 5.52
C ALA A 232 13.29 0.93 6.51
N ILE A 233 14.59 0.94 6.66
CA ILE A 233 15.31 1.96 7.41
C ILE A 233 15.59 3.15 6.48
N LYS A 234 15.26 4.36 6.93
CA LYS A 234 15.55 5.57 6.18
C LYS A 234 17.05 5.68 5.88
N ASN A 235 17.35 6.04 4.65
CA ASN A 235 18.67 6.31 4.11
C ASN A 235 18.75 7.77 3.65
N GLU A 236 19.91 8.34 3.63
CA GLU A 236 20.18 9.63 2.97
C GLU A 236 20.66 9.34 1.54
N PRO A 237 19.82 9.60 0.52
CA PRO A 237 20.18 9.34 -0.87
C PRO A 237 21.11 10.42 -1.43
N ASP A 238 21.79 10.12 -2.53
CA ASP A 238 22.51 11.11 -3.31
C ASP A 238 21.52 11.97 -4.12
N MET A 239 21.39 13.24 -3.75
CA MET A 239 20.43 14.17 -4.35
C MET A 239 20.66 14.41 -5.84
N PHE A 240 21.87 14.18 -6.36
CA PHE A 240 22.13 14.22 -7.80
C PHE A 240 21.34 13.13 -8.53
N PHE A 241 21.38 11.89 -8.04
CA PHE A 241 20.63 10.77 -8.62
C PHE A 241 19.14 10.88 -8.36
N VAL A 242 18.73 11.40 -7.19
CA VAL A 242 17.31 11.70 -6.91
C VAL A 242 16.75 12.60 -8.00
N ASN A 243 17.34 13.78 -8.20
CA ASN A 243 16.84 14.76 -9.17
C ASN A 243 16.94 14.25 -10.61
N LYS A 244 18.02 13.55 -10.96
CA LYS A 244 18.19 12.94 -12.28
C LYS A 244 17.05 11.99 -12.63
N ASN A 245 16.66 11.11 -11.69
CA ASN A 245 15.64 10.09 -11.93
C ASN A 245 14.22 10.67 -11.83
N LEU A 246 13.95 11.49 -10.81
CA LEU A 246 12.61 12.05 -10.61
C LEU A 246 12.19 13.01 -11.71
N LYS A 247 13.13 13.72 -12.34
CA LYS A 247 12.82 14.58 -13.50
C LYS A 247 12.15 13.82 -14.65
N LEU A 248 12.40 12.50 -14.77
CA LEU A 248 11.79 11.66 -15.81
C LEU A 248 10.33 11.29 -15.52
N ILE A 249 9.88 11.47 -14.30
CA ILE A 249 8.55 11.08 -13.81
C ILE A 249 7.84 12.20 -13.05
N GLU A 250 8.39 13.42 -13.10
CA GLU A 250 7.88 14.59 -12.34
C GLU A 250 6.39 14.80 -12.54
N ASP A 251 5.93 14.88 -13.80
CA ASP A 251 4.53 15.12 -14.16
C ASP A 251 3.55 14.01 -13.68
N LYS A 252 4.08 12.83 -13.36
CA LYS A 252 3.28 11.70 -12.90
C LYS A 252 3.22 11.59 -11.37
N LEU A 253 4.31 11.89 -10.70
CA LEU A 253 4.48 11.70 -9.26
C LEU A 253 4.04 12.93 -8.44
N PHE A 254 4.36 14.12 -8.92
CA PHE A 254 4.06 15.41 -8.26
C PHE A 254 2.90 16.12 -8.98
N LYS A 255 1.66 15.67 -8.74
CA LYS A 255 0.45 16.26 -9.32
C LYS A 255 -0.21 17.23 -8.36
#